data_37ead72b49dec5138ca2042d91751faf
#
_entry.id   37ead72b49dec5138ca2042d91751faf
#
_cell.length_a   1.000
_cell.length_b   1.000
_cell.length_c   1.000
_cell.angle_alpha   90.00
_cell.angle_beta   90.00
_cell.angle_gamma   90.00
#
_symmetry.space_group_name_H-M   'P 1'
#
loop_
_entity.id
_entity.type
_entity.pdbx_description
1 polymer ?
#
loop_
_entity_poly.entity_id
_entity_poly.type
_entity_poly.pdbx_seq_one_letter_code
_entity_poly.pdbx_strand_id
1 'polypeptide(L)'
;MLGTVRKAVDKYNMISEGDKIAVGVSGGKDSLVLLTALSRLREFYPALFEVIGISVDPDFGGKSTDFSGVAEYCKELSVPFIVEKTLLWDIVFKERNEKNPCSLCSRIRKGALYNAAIRSGCNKVALGHHMDDAAVTFFMSLLKNGTLSCFSPVNHLEEKGIDVIRPLVLTREFDTAGAAKKYKMPVIKSGCTENGCTARSDVAAALKALGKDYGGLTEKTVGAMMRAHLFGW
;
A
#
# COMPACT_ATOMS: atom_id res chain seq x y z
N MET A 1 -9.02 14.70 1.46
CA MET A 1 -8.37 13.45 1.07
C MET A 1 -8.42 13.20 -0.44
N LEU A 2 -9.57 13.14 -1.11
CA LEU A 2 -9.62 12.87 -2.57
C LEU A 2 -8.79 13.87 -3.40
N GLY A 3 -8.82 15.16 -3.06
CA GLY A 3 -7.97 16.19 -3.69
C GLY A 3 -6.47 15.94 -3.49
N THR A 4 -6.06 15.39 -2.34
CA THR A 4 -4.65 15.04 -2.07
C THR A 4 -4.22 13.84 -2.91
N VAL A 5 -5.11 12.84 -3.06
CA VAL A 5 -4.89 11.67 -3.94
C VAL A 5 -4.75 12.14 -5.39
N ARG A 6 -5.69 12.97 -5.89
CA ARG A 6 -5.61 13.54 -7.23
C ARG A 6 -4.30 14.30 -7.43
N LYS A 7 -3.91 15.15 -6.46
CA LYS A 7 -2.62 15.87 -6.53
C LYS A 7 -1.42 14.94 -6.68
N ALA A 8 -1.42 13.78 -5.98
CA ALA A 8 -0.36 12.79 -6.14
C ALA A 8 -0.38 12.13 -7.52
N VAL A 9 -1.57 11.75 -7.98
CA VAL A 9 -1.78 11.14 -9.31
C VAL A 9 -1.29 12.08 -10.42
N ASP A 10 -1.69 13.36 -10.37
CA ASP A 10 -1.30 14.39 -11.36
C ASP A 10 0.20 14.68 -11.28
N LYS A 11 0.75 14.88 -10.06
CA LYS A 11 2.16 15.22 -9.87
C LYS A 11 3.13 14.16 -10.40
N TYR A 12 2.79 12.90 -10.23
CA TYR A 12 3.67 11.78 -10.58
C TYR A 12 3.20 11.01 -11.82
N ASN A 13 2.24 11.55 -12.59
CA ASN A 13 1.70 10.95 -13.81
C ASN A 13 1.31 9.47 -13.60
N MET A 14 0.59 9.19 -12.49
CA MET A 14 0.30 7.81 -12.09
C MET A 14 -0.76 7.13 -12.95
N ILE A 15 -1.66 7.88 -13.58
CA ILE A 15 -2.81 7.37 -14.33
C ILE A 15 -2.85 7.99 -15.72
N SER A 16 -2.98 7.15 -16.73
CA SER A 16 -3.12 7.49 -18.13
C SER A 16 -4.43 6.94 -18.72
N GLU A 17 -4.79 7.41 -19.90
CA GLU A 17 -5.97 6.92 -20.64
C GLU A 17 -5.84 5.41 -20.91
N GLY A 18 -6.91 4.68 -20.64
CA GLY A 18 -7.00 3.23 -20.87
C GLY A 18 -6.32 2.36 -19.81
N ASP A 19 -5.79 2.94 -18.72
CA ASP A 19 -5.16 2.16 -17.64
C ASP A 19 -6.18 1.23 -16.96
N LYS A 20 -5.72 0.02 -16.64
CA LYS A 20 -6.42 -0.92 -15.77
C LYS A 20 -5.60 -1.17 -14.51
N ILE A 21 -6.12 -0.70 -13.38
CA ILE A 21 -5.39 -0.58 -12.11
C ILE A 21 -5.87 -1.63 -11.12
N ALA A 22 -4.99 -2.53 -10.70
CA ALA A 22 -5.22 -3.43 -9.58
C ALA A 22 -4.89 -2.74 -8.26
N VAL A 23 -5.86 -2.56 -7.38
CA VAL A 23 -5.61 -2.11 -6.01
C VAL A 23 -5.29 -3.31 -5.12
N GLY A 24 -4.12 -3.32 -4.50
CA GLY A 24 -3.77 -4.33 -3.50
C GLY A 24 -4.55 -4.10 -2.20
N VAL A 25 -5.61 -4.87 -1.98
CA VAL A 25 -6.51 -4.74 -0.83
C VAL A 25 -6.06 -5.72 0.26
N SER A 26 -5.32 -5.24 1.25
CA SER A 26 -4.85 -6.06 2.38
C SER A 26 -5.92 -6.29 3.45
N GLY A 27 -7.09 -5.65 3.34
CA GLY A 27 -8.09 -5.56 4.40
C GLY A 27 -7.79 -4.48 5.45
N GLY A 28 -6.61 -3.88 5.43
CA GLY A 28 -6.26 -2.76 6.30
C GLY A 28 -6.87 -1.43 5.82
N LYS A 29 -7.02 -0.48 6.75
CA LYS A 29 -7.63 0.84 6.52
C LYS A 29 -7.13 1.56 5.27
N ASP A 30 -5.79 1.58 5.07
CA ASP A 30 -5.17 2.37 4.00
C ASP A 30 -5.47 1.80 2.62
N SER A 31 -5.50 0.46 2.49
CA SER A 31 -5.85 -0.21 1.24
C SER A 31 -7.33 -0.01 0.86
N LEU A 32 -8.23 0.00 1.84
CA LEU A 32 -9.66 0.28 1.62
C LEU A 32 -9.89 1.75 1.25
N VAL A 33 -9.17 2.66 1.90
CA VAL A 33 -9.20 4.09 1.57
C VAL A 33 -8.67 4.33 0.15
N LEU A 34 -7.57 3.67 -0.24
CA LEU A 34 -7.04 3.74 -1.60
C LEU A 34 -8.05 3.24 -2.63
N LEU A 35 -8.65 2.07 -2.39
CA LEU A 35 -9.68 1.49 -3.25
C LEU A 35 -10.83 2.47 -3.47
N THR A 36 -11.36 3.02 -2.37
CA THR A 36 -12.45 4.01 -2.41
C THR A 36 -12.03 5.27 -3.16
N ALA A 37 -10.83 5.77 -2.90
CA ALA A 37 -10.33 6.99 -3.54
C ALA A 37 -10.19 6.82 -5.05
N LEU A 38 -9.63 5.71 -5.54
CA LEU A 38 -9.50 5.45 -6.97
C LEU A 38 -10.86 5.15 -7.62
N SER A 39 -11.75 4.41 -6.93
CA SER A 39 -13.11 4.18 -7.40
C SER A 39 -13.88 5.49 -7.61
N ARG A 40 -13.75 6.45 -6.69
CA ARG A 40 -14.40 7.76 -6.83
C ARG A 40 -13.67 8.67 -7.81
N LEU A 41 -12.35 8.59 -7.89
CA LEU A 41 -11.57 9.41 -8.83
C LEU A 41 -11.94 9.11 -10.27
N ARG A 42 -12.16 7.83 -10.65
CA ARG A 42 -12.53 7.43 -12.01
C ARG A 42 -13.83 8.07 -12.52
N GLU A 43 -14.70 8.55 -11.62
CA GLU A 43 -15.99 9.17 -11.99
C GLU A 43 -15.81 10.55 -12.64
N PHE A 44 -14.72 11.24 -12.38
CA PHE A 44 -14.49 12.63 -12.82
C PHE A 44 -13.04 12.93 -13.23
N TYR A 45 -12.16 11.95 -13.25
CA TYR A 45 -10.79 12.14 -13.71
C TYR A 45 -10.76 12.29 -15.24
N PRO A 46 -9.90 13.17 -15.80
CA PRO A 46 -9.89 13.42 -17.26
C PRO A 46 -9.57 12.20 -18.10
N ALA A 47 -8.72 11.28 -17.59
CA ALA A 47 -8.39 10.03 -18.27
C ALA A 47 -9.33 8.90 -17.81
N LEU A 48 -9.88 8.13 -18.76
CA LEU A 48 -10.67 6.94 -18.45
C LEU A 48 -9.76 5.80 -17.99
N PHE A 49 -10.10 5.18 -16.87
CA PHE A 49 -9.36 4.03 -16.33
C PHE A 49 -10.28 3.07 -15.56
N GLU A 50 -9.86 1.82 -15.51
CA GLU A 50 -10.56 0.78 -14.76
C GLU A 50 -9.87 0.50 -13.41
N VAL A 51 -10.66 0.07 -12.42
CA VAL A 51 -10.17 -0.31 -11.09
C VAL A 51 -10.69 -1.68 -10.74
N ILE A 52 -9.79 -2.57 -10.29
CA ILE A 52 -10.15 -3.85 -9.66
C ILE A 52 -9.50 -3.96 -8.28
N GLY A 53 -10.14 -4.64 -7.35
CA GLY A 53 -9.57 -4.97 -6.04
C GLY A 53 -8.97 -6.37 -6.04
N ILE A 54 -7.75 -6.54 -5.54
CA ILE A 54 -7.11 -7.85 -5.38
C ILE A 54 -6.61 -8.00 -3.95
N SER A 55 -7.09 -9.01 -3.24
CA SER A 55 -6.54 -9.45 -1.95
C SER A 55 -5.69 -10.70 -2.14
N VAL A 56 -4.57 -10.76 -1.44
CA VAL A 56 -3.76 -11.98 -1.34
C VAL A 56 -4.04 -12.62 0.02
N ASP A 57 -4.62 -13.79 0.02
CA ASP A 57 -4.84 -14.56 1.25
C ASP A 57 -3.58 -15.35 1.59
N PRO A 58 -2.93 -15.05 2.72
CA PRO A 58 -1.72 -15.75 3.13
C PRO A 58 -1.97 -17.11 3.77
N ASP A 59 -3.22 -17.49 4.00
CA ASP A 59 -3.63 -18.74 4.67
C ASP A 59 -2.95 -18.93 6.04
N PHE A 60 -3.13 -17.97 6.94
CA PHE A 60 -2.48 -17.96 8.26
C PHE A 60 -2.82 -19.21 9.09
N GLY A 61 -1.85 -20.15 9.18
CA GLY A 61 -1.99 -21.39 9.96
C GLY A 61 -3.09 -22.33 9.44
N GLY A 62 -3.33 -22.34 8.13
CA GLY A 62 -4.39 -23.13 7.48
C GLY A 62 -5.78 -22.51 7.66
N LYS A 63 -5.85 -21.24 8.03
CA LYS A 63 -7.11 -20.48 8.15
C LYS A 63 -7.17 -19.39 7.10
N SER A 64 -8.05 -19.56 6.13
CA SER A 64 -8.35 -18.54 5.13
C SER A 64 -8.91 -17.28 5.80
N THR A 65 -8.48 -16.13 5.33
CA THR A 65 -8.98 -14.83 5.80
C THR A 65 -10.40 -14.61 5.26
N ASP A 66 -11.32 -14.20 6.13
CA ASP A 66 -12.66 -13.82 5.69
C ASP A 66 -12.64 -12.43 5.03
N PHE A 67 -12.80 -12.40 3.72
CA PHE A 67 -12.91 -11.20 2.90
C PHE A 67 -14.35 -10.84 2.52
N SER A 68 -15.37 -11.50 3.10
CA SER A 68 -16.77 -11.28 2.73
C SER A 68 -17.20 -9.81 2.83
N GLY A 69 -16.87 -9.14 3.94
CA GLY A 69 -17.17 -7.72 4.12
C GLY A 69 -16.45 -6.82 3.12
N VAL A 70 -15.21 -7.17 2.73
CA VAL A 70 -14.47 -6.43 1.69
C VAL A 70 -15.09 -6.67 0.32
N ALA A 71 -15.53 -7.90 0.01
CA ALA A 71 -16.18 -8.22 -1.25
C ALA A 71 -17.50 -7.44 -1.41
N GLU A 72 -18.29 -7.37 -0.34
CA GLU A 72 -19.53 -6.58 -0.35
C GLU A 72 -19.26 -5.09 -0.53
N TYR A 73 -18.27 -4.56 0.16
CA TYR A 73 -17.84 -3.17 0.00
C TYR A 73 -17.34 -2.86 -1.42
N CYS A 74 -16.59 -3.76 -2.05
CA CYS A 74 -16.19 -3.64 -3.46
C CYS A 74 -17.40 -3.61 -4.39
N LYS A 75 -18.43 -4.43 -4.11
CA LYS A 75 -19.68 -4.43 -4.88
C LYS A 75 -20.42 -3.10 -4.77
N GLU A 76 -20.49 -2.50 -3.57
CA GLU A 76 -21.06 -1.16 -3.36
C GLU A 76 -20.33 -0.08 -4.17
N LEU A 77 -19.00 -0.21 -4.32
CA LEU A 77 -18.17 0.68 -5.11
C LEU A 77 -18.20 0.36 -6.62
N SER A 78 -18.94 -0.67 -7.05
CA SER A 78 -18.92 -1.17 -8.43
C SER A 78 -17.51 -1.50 -8.91
N VAL A 79 -16.71 -2.15 -8.04
CA VAL A 79 -15.34 -2.58 -8.31
C VAL A 79 -15.27 -4.10 -8.30
N PRO A 80 -14.81 -4.76 -9.39
CA PRO A 80 -14.53 -6.19 -9.37
C PRO A 80 -13.53 -6.55 -8.27
N PHE A 81 -13.73 -7.68 -7.59
CA PHE A 81 -12.87 -8.10 -6.49
C PHE A 81 -12.42 -9.54 -6.64
N ILE A 82 -11.12 -9.79 -6.44
CA ILE A 82 -10.49 -11.10 -6.56
C ILE A 82 -9.72 -11.41 -5.28
N VAL A 83 -9.83 -12.65 -4.80
CA VAL A 83 -9.01 -13.18 -3.70
C VAL A 83 -8.04 -14.20 -4.29
N GLU A 84 -6.75 -13.86 -4.27
CA GLU A 84 -5.65 -14.77 -4.65
C GLU A 84 -5.25 -15.60 -3.45
N LYS A 85 -5.54 -16.89 -3.48
CA LYS A 85 -5.14 -17.84 -2.44
C LYS A 85 -3.68 -18.24 -2.60
N THR A 86 -2.95 -18.30 -1.48
CA THR A 86 -1.53 -18.68 -1.49
C THR A 86 -1.22 -19.61 -0.32
N LEU A 87 -0.18 -20.42 -0.45
CA LEU A 87 0.40 -21.21 0.65
C LEU A 87 1.51 -20.44 1.37
N LEU A 88 1.38 -19.12 1.42
CA LEU A 88 2.43 -18.21 1.88
C LEU A 88 2.85 -18.50 3.32
N TRP A 89 1.89 -18.78 4.20
CA TRP A 89 2.18 -19.12 5.59
C TRP A 89 3.03 -20.38 5.70
N ASP A 90 2.67 -21.44 5.02
CA ASP A 90 3.41 -22.70 5.06
C ASP A 90 4.83 -22.54 4.52
N ILE A 91 5.00 -21.85 3.41
CA ILE A 91 6.32 -21.59 2.82
C ILE A 91 7.21 -20.79 3.77
N VAL A 92 6.70 -19.72 4.38
CA VAL A 92 7.50 -18.80 5.20
C VAL A 92 7.81 -19.36 6.57
N PHE A 93 6.82 -19.95 7.23
CA PHE A 93 6.90 -20.30 8.65
C PHE A 93 7.14 -21.79 8.91
N LYS A 94 6.74 -22.69 8.00
CA LYS A 94 6.98 -24.14 8.17
C LYS A 94 8.20 -24.63 7.38
N GLU A 95 8.31 -24.26 6.09
CA GLU A 95 9.35 -24.82 5.24
C GLU A 95 10.69 -24.09 5.35
N ARG A 96 10.69 -22.75 5.34
CA ARG A 96 11.94 -21.97 5.31
C ARG A 96 12.47 -21.52 6.66
N ASN A 97 11.64 -21.44 7.69
CA ASN A 97 12.02 -21.02 9.04
C ASN A 97 13.00 -19.82 9.06
N GLU A 98 12.67 -18.80 8.30
CA GLU A 98 13.56 -17.66 8.02
C GLU A 98 13.77 -16.78 9.24
N LYS A 99 15.01 -16.27 9.42
CA LYS A 99 15.34 -15.30 10.48
C LYS A 99 14.54 -13.99 10.38
N ASN A 100 14.11 -13.62 9.17
CA ASN A 100 13.28 -12.43 8.86
C ASN A 100 12.02 -12.83 8.08
N PRO A 101 11.05 -13.50 8.71
CA PRO A 101 9.86 -14.00 8.02
C PRO A 101 9.04 -12.89 7.37
N CYS A 102 8.98 -11.69 7.98
CA CYS A 102 8.24 -10.55 7.44
C CYS A 102 8.76 -10.07 6.08
N SER A 103 10.07 -10.09 5.86
CA SER A 103 10.66 -9.67 4.59
C SER A 103 10.30 -10.64 3.47
N LEU A 104 10.42 -11.95 3.72
CA LEU A 104 10.07 -13.00 2.75
C LEU A 104 8.57 -13.00 2.48
N CYS A 105 7.73 -12.93 3.52
CA CYS A 105 6.28 -12.82 3.43
C CYS A 105 5.86 -11.63 2.54
N SER A 106 6.43 -10.45 2.78
CA SER A 106 6.13 -9.25 1.98
C SER A 106 6.51 -9.43 0.51
N ARG A 107 7.63 -10.08 0.22
CA ARG A 107 8.12 -10.34 -1.15
C ARG A 107 7.19 -11.30 -1.89
N ILE A 108 6.85 -12.43 -1.27
CA ILE A 108 5.97 -13.44 -1.87
C ILE A 108 4.57 -12.86 -2.08
N ARG A 109 4.02 -12.13 -1.08
CA ARG A 109 2.71 -11.49 -1.19
C ARG A 109 2.66 -10.48 -2.33
N LYS A 110 3.69 -9.64 -2.50
CA LYS A 110 3.79 -8.73 -3.64
C LYS A 110 3.86 -9.46 -4.96
N GLY A 111 4.67 -10.53 -5.03
CA GLY A 111 4.77 -11.36 -6.23
C GLY A 111 3.42 -11.96 -6.64
N ALA A 112 2.67 -12.52 -5.69
CA ALA A 112 1.33 -13.06 -5.92
C ALA A 112 0.35 -11.98 -6.40
N LEU A 113 0.36 -10.79 -5.76
CA LEU A 113 -0.46 -9.65 -6.17
C LEU A 113 -0.16 -9.21 -7.60
N TYR A 114 1.13 -9.06 -7.96
CA TYR A 114 1.53 -8.64 -9.30
C TYR A 114 1.13 -9.66 -10.37
N ASN A 115 1.32 -10.95 -10.08
CA ASN A 115 0.92 -12.02 -10.99
C ASN A 115 -0.61 -12.06 -11.18
N ALA A 116 -1.39 -11.90 -10.11
CA ALA A 116 -2.84 -11.83 -10.20
C ALA A 116 -3.31 -10.60 -11.00
N ALA A 117 -2.66 -9.44 -10.82
CA ALA A 117 -2.95 -8.23 -11.58
C ALA A 117 -2.70 -8.43 -13.08
N ILE A 118 -1.55 -9.01 -13.45
CA ILE A 118 -1.21 -9.30 -14.85
C ILE A 118 -2.22 -10.27 -15.48
N ARG A 119 -2.56 -11.37 -14.78
CA ARG A 119 -3.59 -12.32 -15.25
C ARG A 119 -4.96 -11.68 -15.46
N SER A 120 -5.25 -10.60 -14.70
CA SER A 120 -6.49 -9.84 -14.83
C SER A 120 -6.43 -8.74 -15.90
N GLY A 121 -5.34 -8.68 -16.67
CA GLY A 121 -5.12 -7.67 -17.73
C GLY A 121 -4.80 -6.28 -17.21
N CYS A 122 -4.33 -6.15 -15.95
CA CYS A 122 -3.92 -4.86 -15.39
C CYS A 122 -2.50 -4.51 -15.81
N ASN A 123 -2.27 -3.25 -16.15
CA ASN A 123 -0.96 -2.67 -16.42
C ASN A 123 -0.38 -1.90 -15.23
N LYS A 124 -1.19 -1.66 -14.19
CA LYS A 124 -0.75 -0.97 -12.97
C LYS A 124 -1.24 -1.66 -11.70
N VAL A 125 -0.42 -1.57 -10.64
CA VAL A 125 -0.79 -1.98 -9.27
C VAL A 125 -0.69 -0.79 -8.34
N ALA A 126 -1.78 -0.45 -7.66
CA ALA A 126 -1.83 0.61 -6.67
C ALA A 126 -1.67 0.03 -5.26
N LEU A 127 -0.74 0.60 -4.48
CA LEU A 127 -0.46 0.22 -3.09
C LEU A 127 -0.77 1.36 -2.13
N GLY A 128 -1.34 1.02 -0.97
CA GLY A 128 -1.82 1.96 0.05
C GLY A 128 -0.72 2.60 0.92
N HIS A 129 0.51 2.73 0.43
CA HIS A 129 1.56 3.44 1.17
C HIS A 129 1.27 4.94 1.20
N HIS A 130 1.35 5.53 2.40
CA HIS A 130 1.07 6.94 2.65
C HIS A 130 2.34 7.71 3.05
N MET A 131 2.22 9.02 3.30
CA MET A 131 3.35 9.91 3.61
C MET A 131 4.14 9.46 4.85
N ASP A 132 3.45 8.98 5.88
CA ASP A 132 4.12 8.52 7.11
C ASP A 132 4.91 7.23 6.86
N ASP A 133 4.45 6.35 5.95
CA ASP A 133 5.23 5.18 5.51
C ASP A 133 6.54 5.58 4.82
N ALA A 134 6.51 6.64 4.02
CA ALA A 134 7.71 7.12 3.34
C ALA A 134 8.73 7.64 4.35
N ALA A 135 8.30 8.46 5.32
CA ALA A 135 9.16 8.93 6.38
C ALA A 135 9.77 7.78 7.20
N VAL A 136 8.94 6.82 7.64
CA VAL A 136 9.42 5.65 8.37
C VAL A 136 10.40 4.83 7.54
N THR A 137 10.14 4.61 6.25
CA THR A 137 11.03 3.85 5.38
C THR A 137 12.37 4.54 5.19
N PHE A 138 12.37 5.87 4.99
CA PHE A 138 13.57 6.68 4.88
C PHE A 138 14.43 6.59 6.15
N PHE A 139 13.83 6.81 7.32
CA PHE A 139 14.55 6.73 8.59
C PHE A 139 14.98 5.30 8.95
N MET A 140 14.22 4.29 8.59
CA MET A 140 14.67 2.88 8.73
C MET A 140 15.96 2.63 7.95
N SER A 141 16.00 3.08 6.70
CA SER A 141 17.18 2.92 5.86
C SER A 141 18.39 3.68 6.45
N LEU A 142 18.17 4.90 6.88
CA LEU A 142 19.22 5.73 7.48
C LEU A 142 19.74 5.14 8.80
N LEU A 143 18.84 4.81 9.73
CA LEU A 143 19.23 4.43 11.09
C LEU A 143 19.69 2.97 11.22
N LYS A 144 19.14 2.06 10.39
CA LYS A 144 19.48 0.63 10.46
C LYS A 144 20.59 0.23 9.50
N ASN A 145 20.63 0.86 8.32
CA ASN A 145 21.54 0.44 7.25
C ASN A 145 22.61 1.49 6.93
N GLY A 146 22.53 2.70 7.49
CA GLY A 146 23.44 3.81 7.15
C GLY A 146 23.31 4.27 5.70
N THR A 147 22.16 4.04 5.05
CA THR A 147 21.94 4.36 3.64
C THR A 147 20.73 5.27 3.46
N LEU A 148 20.76 6.09 2.41
CA LEU A 148 19.59 6.85 1.99
C LEU A 148 18.78 6.00 1.00
N SER A 149 17.61 5.55 1.42
CA SER A 149 16.70 4.79 0.56
C SER A 149 15.24 4.97 0.98
N CYS A 150 14.36 5.04 0.00
CA CYS A 150 12.92 5.03 0.17
C CYS A 150 12.26 4.40 -1.06
N PHE A 151 11.00 4.04 -0.96
CA PHE A 151 10.24 3.65 -2.14
C PHE A 151 9.88 4.88 -2.98
N SER A 152 9.78 4.71 -4.30
CA SER A 152 9.34 5.74 -5.23
C SER A 152 7.80 5.87 -5.24
N PRO A 153 7.23 7.06 -5.54
CA PRO A 153 5.81 7.23 -5.83
C PRO A 153 5.30 6.33 -6.97
N VAL A 154 6.12 6.20 -8.01
CA VAL A 154 5.91 5.30 -9.16
C VAL A 154 7.16 4.46 -9.34
N ASN A 155 7.00 3.17 -9.62
CA ASN A 155 8.10 2.25 -9.91
C ASN A 155 7.71 1.30 -11.02
N HIS A 156 8.47 1.29 -12.11
CA HIS A 156 8.30 0.33 -13.20
C HIS A 156 8.98 -0.99 -12.86
N LEU A 157 8.30 -2.09 -13.02
CA LEU A 157 8.84 -3.44 -12.84
C LEU A 157 9.11 -4.05 -14.24
N GLU A 158 10.30 -3.82 -14.77
CA GLU A 158 10.70 -4.23 -16.13
C GLU A 158 10.41 -5.72 -16.40
N GLU A 159 10.82 -6.61 -15.47
CA GLU A 159 10.61 -8.06 -15.61
C GLU A 159 9.12 -8.47 -15.74
N LYS A 160 8.20 -7.62 -15.27
CA LYS A 160 6.76 -7.90 -15.25
C LYS A 160 5.96 -7.03 -16.21
N GLY A 161 6.57 -5.99 -16.76
CA GLY A 161 5.90 -5.00 -17.61
C GLY A 161 4.72 -4.30 -16.91
N ILE A 162 4.82 -4.02 -15.60
CA ILE A 162 3.75 -3.42 -14.81
C ILE A 162 4.28 -2.26 -13.96
N ASP A 163 3.50 -1.20 -13.83
CA ASP A 163 3.81 -0.08 -12.95
C ASP A 163 3.22 -0.28 -11.55
N VAL A 164 4.01 0.04 -10.53
CA VAL A 164 3.55 0.12 -9.14
C VAL A 164 3.39 1.56 -8.75
N ILE A 165 2.17 1.99 -8.47
CA ILE A 165 1.83 3.37 -8.11
C ILE A 165 1.38 3.47 -6.64
N ARG A 166 1.56 4.65 -6.03
CA ARG A 166 1.22 4.90 -4.61
C ARG A 166 0.45 6.21 -4.46
N PRO A 167 -0.84 6.22 -4.80
CA PRO A 167 -1.64 7.46 -4.82
C PRO A 167 -1.81 8.13 -3.45
N LEU A 168 -1.55 7.41 -2.34
CA LEU A 168 -1.64 7.96 -0.98
C LEU A 168 -0.32 8.61 -0.49
N VAL A 169 0.74 8.68 -1.28
CA VAL A 169 2.06 9.18 -0.83
C VAL A 169 2.07 10.63 -0.31
N LEU A 170 1.09 11.43 -0.69
CA LEU A 170 0.91 12.79 -0.18
C LEU A 170 -0.16 12.90 0.93
N THR A 171 -0.76 11.76 1.33
CA THR A 171 -1.80 11.69 2.37
C THR A 171 -1.18 11.26 3.69
N ARG A 172 -1.62 11.85 4.79
CA ARG A 172 -1.18 11.47 6.14
C ARG A 172 -1.97 10.28 6.67
N GLU A 173 -1.36 9.49 7.55
CA GLU A 173 -2.01 8.33 8.17
C GLU A 173 -3.28 8.71 8.94
N PHE A 174 -3.30 9.86 9.64
CA PHE A 174 -4.47 10.29 10.38
C PHE A 174 -5.67 10.59 9.46
N ASP A 175 -5.42 11.05 8.22
CA ASP A 175 -6.48 11.29 7.23
C ASP A 175 -7.10 9.98 6.75
N THR A 176 -6.27 8.96 6.51
CA THR A 176 -6.75 7.62 6.12
C THR A 176 -7.52 6.96 7.27
N ALA A 177 -7.02 7.06 8.49
CA ALA A 177 -7.70 6.56 9.69
C ALA A 177 -9.05 7.27 9.92
N GLY A 178 -9.07 8.59 9.77
CA GLY A 178 -10.29 9.39 9.86
C GLY A 178 -11.33 9.01 8.80
N ALA A 179 -10.89 8.80 7.55
CA ALA A 179 -11.75 8.37 6.46
C ALA A 179 -12.32 6.96 6.70
N ALA A 180 -11.48 5.99 7.08
CA ALA A 180 -11.92 4.63 7.35
C ALA A 180 -12.99 4.58 8.46
N LYS A 181 -12.80 5.37 9.54
CA LYS A 181 -13.77 5.49 10.62
C LYS A 181 -15.07 6.17 10.17
N LYS A 182 -14.96 7.31 9.48
CA LYS A 182 -16.11 8.09 8.99
C LYS A 182 -17.03 7.28 8.08
N TYR A 183 -16.45 6.51 7.18
CA TYR A 183 -17.19 5.71 6.20
C TYR A 183 -17.41 4.26 6.65
N LYS A 184 -17.11 3.93 7.91
CA LYS A 184 -17.33 2.60 8.51
C LYS A 184 -16.80 1.47 7.61
N MET A 185 -15.61 1.66 7.03
CA MET A 185 -15.02 0.69 6.12
C MET A 185 -14.80 -0.67 6.81
N PRO A 186 -14.98 -1.80 6.11
CA PRO A 186 -14.86 -3.16 6.67
C PRO A 186 -13.39 -3.55 6.88
N VAL A 187 -12.73 -2.93 7.87
CA VAL A 187 -11.32 -3.19 8.18
C VAL A 187 -11.17 -4.56 8.83
N ILE A 188 -10.36 -5.42 8.21
CA ILE A 188 -10.01 -6.75 8.71
C ILE A 188 -8.83 -6.63 9.68
N LYS A 189 -8.95 -7.26 10.85
CA LYS A 189 -7.82 -7.40 11.78
C LYS A 189 -6.84 -8.44 11.21
N SER A 190 -5.55 -8.08 11.16
CA SER A 190 -4.51 -9.01 10.70
C SER A 190 -4.43 -10.24 11.61
N GLY A 191 -4.46 -11.44 11.02
CA GLY A 191 -4.21 -12.70 11.74
C GLY A 191 -2.73 -13.01 11.94
N CYS A 192 -1.82 -12.12 11.51
CA CYS A 192 -0.38 -12.31 11.62
C CYS A 192 0.10 -12.13 13.07
N THR A 193 0.82 -13.12 13.61
CA THR A 193 1.40 -13.10 14.96
C THR A 193 2.53 -12.09 15.09
N GLU A 194 3.24 -11.79 14.00
CA GLU A 194 4.35 -10.82 13.94
C GLU A 194 3.89 -9.35 13.78
N ASN A 195 2.58 -9.12 13.79
CA ASN A 195 2.04 -7.78 13.56
C ASN A 195 2.36 -6.84 14.73
N GLY A 196 3.05 -5.74 14.44
CA GLY A 196 3.41 -4.71 15.44
C GLY A 196 4.75 -4.91 16.15
N CYS A 197 5.43 -6.05 16.00
CA CYS A 197 6.71 -6.35 16.62
C CYS A 197 7.87 -6.27 15.60
N THR A 198 8.01 -5.14 14.91
CA THR A 198 9.01 -5.01 13.83
C THR A 198 9.86 -3.76 14.01
N ALA A 199 11.09 -3.78 13.44
CA ALA A 199 11.95 -2.61 13.38
C ALA A 199 11.24 -1.35 12.80
N ARG A 200 10.21 -1.57 11.96
CA ARG A 200 9.37 -0.50 11.41
C ARG A 200 8.52 0.16 12.50
N SER A 201 7.95 -0.61 13.42
CA SER A 201 7.17 -0.06 14.54
C SER A 201 8.05 0.74 15.51
N ASP A 202 9.30 0.30 15.73
CA ASP A 202 10.23 1.02 16.61
C ASP A 202 10.60 2.39 16.03
N VAL A 203 10.94 2.42 14.73
CA VAL A 203 11.25 3.69 14.04
C VAL A 203 10.02 4.60 13.97
N ALA A 204 8.83 4.06 13.75
CA ALA A 204 7.60 4.84 13.75
C ALA A 204 7.32 5.47 15.13
N ALA A 205 7.55 4.72 16.22
CA ALA A 205 7.44 5.22 17.58
C ALA A 205 8.46 6.33 17.88
N ALA A 206 9.72 6.14 17.47
CA ALA A 206 10.77 7.15 17.61
C ALA A 206 10.45 8.44 16.84
N LEU A 207 9.98 8.33 15.59
CA LEU A 207 9.57 9.50 14.80
C LEU A 207 8.37 10.22 15.41
N LYS A 208 7.43 9.48 15.99
CA LYS A 208 6.28 10.06 16.71
C LYS A 208 6.74 10.83 17.95
N ALA A 209 7.72 10.32 18.68
CA ALA A 209 8.31 11.01 19.84
C ALA A 209 9.04 12.29 19.42
N LEU A 210 9.93 12.20 18.43
CA LEU A 210 10.64 13.35 17.87
C LEU A 210 9.69 14.40 17.26
N GLY A 211 8.58 13.95 16.67
CA GLY A 211 7.58 14.83 16.08
C GLY A 211 6.90 15.77 17.07
N LYS A 212 6.99 15.49 18.38
CA LYS A 212 6.49 16.40 19.43
C LYS A 212 7.37 17.65 19.54
N ASP A 213 8.67 17.47 19.38
CA ASP A 213 9.66 18.57 19.51
C ASP A 213 9.89 19.27 18.15
N TYR A 214 9.84 18.50 17.07
CA TYR A 214 10.08 18.96 15.70
C TYR A 214 8.80 18.91 14.84
N GLY A 215 7.78 19.70 15.20
CA GLY A 215 6.49 19.69 14.49
C GLY A 215 6.59 19.57 12.97
N GLY A 216 5.75 18.74 12.36
CA GLY A 216 5.74 18.48 10.92
C GLY A 216 6.93 17.64 10.41
N LEU A 217 7.51 16.77 11.25
CA LEU A 217 8.70 15.96 10.88
C LEU A 217 8.44 15.09 9.63
N THR A 218 7.27 14.48 9.51
CA THR A 218 6.91 13.68 8.33
C THR A 218 6.89 14.52 7.05
N GLU A 219 6.22 15.67 7.08
CA GLU A 219 6.14 16.61 5.95
C GLU A 219 7.50 17.19 5.59
N LYS A 220 8.30 17.53 6.60
CA LYS A 220 9.67 18.02 6.40
C LYS A 220 10.54 16.97 5.73
N THR A 221 10.43 15.70 6.16
CA THR A 221 11.19 14.59 5.58
C THR A 221 10.81 14.35 4.12
N VAL A 222 9.53 14.20 3.84
CA VAL A 222 9.04 13.98 2.47
C VAL A 222 9.32 15.21 1.61
N GLY A 223 9.13 16.41 2.13
CA GLY A 223 9.49 17.66 1.43
C GLY A 223 10.98 17.78 1.12
N ALA A 224 11.85 17.26 1.99
CA ALA A 224 13.29 17.20 1.71
C ALA A 224 13.62 16.23 0.58
N MET A 225 13.02 15.02 0.58
CA MET A 225 13.18 14.06 -0.52
C MET A 225 12.71 14.64 -1.86
N MET A 226 11.58 15.36 -1.86
CA MET A 226 11.05 16.01 -3.07
C MET A 226 12.00 17.10 -3.60
N ARG A 227 12.50 17.98 -2.73
CA ARG A 227 13.42 19.07 -3.14
C ARG A 227 14.75 18.54 -3.63
N ALA A 228 15.21 17.45 -3.06
CA ALA A 228 16.46 16.79 -3.46
C ALA A 228 16.29 15.77 -4.59
N HIS A 229 15.07 15.63 -5.15
CA HIS A 229 14.72 14.69 -6.21
C HIS A 229 15.16 13.26 -5.92
N LEU A 230 15.08 12.82 -4.64
CA LEU A 230 15.51 11.49 -4.24
C LEU A 230 14.41 10.46 -4.57
N PHE A 231 14.83 9.32 -5.13
CA PHE A 231 13.96 8.13 -5.32
C PHE A 231 12.69 8.40 -6.15
N GLY A 232 12.73 9.35 -7.09
CA GLY A 232 11.58 9.71 -7.91
C GLY A 232 10.48 10.52 -7.22
N TRP A 233 10.82 11.14 -6.07
CA TRP A 233 9.91 12.05 -5.36
C TRP A 233 9.88 13.47 -5.94
#